data_436916053fd31bd9273cd4e3833fda69
#
_entry.id   436916053fd31bd9273cd4e3833fda69
#
_cell.length_a   1.000
_cell.length_b   1.000
_cell.length_c   1.000
_cell.angle_alpha   90.00
_cell.angle_beta   90.00
_cell.angle_gamma   90.00
#
_symmetry.space_group_name_H-M   'P 1'
#
loop_
_entity.id
_entity.type
_entity.pdbx_description
1 polymer ?
#
loop_
_entity_poly.entity_id
_entity_poly.type
_entity_poly.pdbx_seq_one_letter_code
_entity_poly.pdbx_strand_id
1 'polypeptide(L)'
;MRHRLFIESRIFTKLIGNYLDDDEYSALQRHLLARPAAGPIIRGSGGVRKLRWSVPGKGKSGGVRVIYYIPDGSSFWMLTIYSKGEVETIPGPLLKKIKEAMEDGKA
;
A
#
# COMPACT_ATOMS: atom_id res chain seq x y z
N MET A 1 -7.59 3.84 -23.33
CA MET A 1 -6.61 3.77 -22.21
C MET A 1 -7.33 3.38 -20.94
N ARG A 2 -6.74 2.44 -20.21
CA ARG A 2 -7.35 1.98 -18.98
C ARG A 2 -6.87 2.84 -17.80
N HIS A 3 -7.81 3.31 -17.02
CA HIS A 3 -7.50 4.04 -15.79
C HIS A 3 -7.73 3.13 -14.60
N ARG A 4 -6.85 3.24 -13.61
CA ARG A 4 -6.99 2.50 -12.36
C ARG A 4 -7.25 3.46 -11.24
N LEU A 5 -8.10 3.05 -10.31
CA LEU A 5 -8.43 3.84 -9.14
C LEU A 5 -7.57 3.41 -7.96
N PHE A 6 -7.19 4.38 -7.15
CA PHE A 6 -6.52 4.12 -5.88
C PHE A 6 -7.53 4.36 -4.77
N ILE A 7 -7.97 3.26 -4.15
CA ILE A 7 -8.98 3.30 -3.10
C ILE A 7 -8.28 3.09 -1.78
N GLU A 8 -8.38 4.08 -0.89
CA GLU A 8 -7.67 4.08 0.37
C GLU A 8 -8.57 3.60 1.50
N SER A 9 -8.02 2.77 2.38
CA SER A 9 -8.68 2.49 3.65
C SER A 9 -8.68 3.78 4.49
N ARG A 10 -9.50 3.82 5.52
CA ARG A 10 -9.53 4.99 6.41
C ARG A 10 -8.19 5.20 7.10
N ILE A 11 -7.55 4.11 7.52
CA ILE A 11 -6.26 4.23 8.18
C ILE A 11 -5.19 4.71 7.21
N PHE A 12 -5.21 4.25 5.97
CA PHE A 12 -4.25 4.72 4.97
C PHE A 12 -4.40 6.22 4.75
N THR A 13 -5.62 6.69 4.58
CA THR A 13 -5.89 8.11 4.38
C THR A 13 -5.36 8.95 5.54
N LYS A 14 -5.51 8.45 6.77
CA LYS A 14 -5.00 9.17 7.94
C LYS A 14 -3.48 9.18 8.00
N LEU A 15 -2.83 8.11 7.58
CA LEU A 15 -1.40 7.95 7.75
C LEU A 15 -0.56 8.53 6.62
N ILE A 16 -1.10 8.57 5.40
CA ILE A 16 -0.29 8.83 4.21
C ILE A 16 0.50 10.14 4.32
N GLY A 17 -0.11 11.19 4.82
CA GLY A 17 0.55 12.49 4.93
C GLY A 17 1.70 12.53 5.92
N ASN A 18 1.80 11.54 6.81
CA ASN A 18 2.92 11.45 7.74
C ASN A 18 4.17 10.90 7.06
N TYR A 19 4.02 10.30 5.89
CA TYR A 19 5.12 9.60 5.22
C TYR A 19 5.45 10.20 3.86
N LEU A 20 4.44 10.63 3.11
CA LEU A 20 4.63 11.12 1.73
C LEU A 20 3.83 12.41 1.55
N ASP A 21 4.43 13.38 0.86
CA ASP A 21 3.67 14.53 0.41
C ASP A 21 2.94 14.17 -0.90
N ASP A 22 2.19 15.12 -1.44
CA ASP A 22 1.37 14.86 -2.63
C ASP A 22 2.20 14.41 -3.83
N ASP A 23 3.34 15.04 -4.04
CA ASP A 23 4.21 14.69 -5.18
C ASP A 23 4.82 13.31 -4.99
N GLU A 24 5.22 12.99 -3.76
CA GLU A 24 5.78 11.69 -3.44
C GLU A 24 4.73 10.59 -3.60
N TYR A 25 3.51 10.85 -3.18
CA TYR A 25 2.43 9.89 -3.35
C TYR A 25 2.10 9.70 -4.83
N SER A 26 2.08 10.79 -5.61
CA SER A 26 1.87 10.68 -7.05
C SER A 26 2.95 9.82 -7.72
N ALA A 27 4.20 9.96 -7.29
CA ALA A 27 5.28 9.14 -7.82
C ALA A 27 5.07 7.66 -7.48
N LEU A 28 4.63 7.37 -6.27
CA LEU A 28 4.30 5.99 -5.87
C LEU A 28 3.17 5.44 -6.74
N GLN A 29 2.13 6.22 -6.95
CA GLN A 29 0.99 5.79 -7.77
C GLN A 29 1.44 5.49 -9.21
N ARG A 30 2.27 6.33 -9.79
CA ARG A 30 2.81 6.10 -11.14
C ARG A 30 3.63 4.82 -11.20
N HIS A 31 4.42 4.57 -10.16
CA HIS A 31 5.21 3.35 -10.08
C HIS A 31 4.32 2.11 -10.07
N LEU A 32 3.26 2.13 -9.26
CA LEU A 32 2.32 1.01 -9.18
C LEU A 32 1.54 0.82 -10.48
N LEU A 33 1.19 1.92 -11.15
CA LEU A 33 0.51 1.82 -12.45
C LEU A 33 1.41 1.14 -13.48
N ALA A 34 2.71 1.44 -13.45
CA ALA A 34 3.67 0.83 -14.37
C ALA A 34 3.99 -0.60 -13.99
N ARG A 35 4.02 -0.91 -12.70
CA ARG A 35 4.40 -2.21 -12.17
C ARG A 35 3.46 -2.64 -11.06
N PRO A 36 2.25 -3.10 -11.39
CA PRO A 36 1.27 -3.46 -10.35
C PRO A 36 1.77 -4.55 -9.39
N ALA A 37 2.58 -5.46 -9.90
CA ALA A 37 3.11 -6.56 -9.10
C ALA A 37 4.46 -6.25 -8.46
N ALA A 38 4.83 -4.97 -8.35
CA ALA A 38 6.13 -4.58 -7.80
C ALA A 38 6.33 -5.08 -6.36
N GLY A 39 5.28 -5.07 -5.55
CA GLY A 39 5.36 -5.62 -4.21
C GLY A 39 5.02 -7.09 -4.21
N PRO A 40 5.88 -7.94 -3.62
CA PRO A 40 5.57 -9.37 -3.52
C PRO A 40 4.35 -9.62 -2.63
N ILE A 41 3.66 -10.72 -2.92
CA ILE A 41 2.50 -11.13 -2.14
C ILE A 41 2.94 -11.61 -0.76
N ILE A 42 2.21 -11.18 0.26
CA ILE A 42 2.45 -11.59 1.64
C ILE A 42 1.73 -12.91 1.87
N ARG A 43 2.46 -13.89 2.41
CA ARG A 43 1.91 -15.20 2.67
C ARG A 43 0.76 -15.12 3.68
N GLY A 44 -0.32 -15.82 3.39
CA GLY A 44 -1.48 -15.89 4.29
C GLY A 44 -2.39 -14.69 4.27
N SER A 45 -2.16 -13.75 3.36
CA SER A 45 -2.91 -12.49 3.31
C SER A 45 -4.05 -12.50 2.29
N GLY A 46 -4.14 -13.55 1.48
CA GLY A 46 -5.14 -13.58 0.42
C GLY A 46 -4.80 -12.68 -0.75
N GLY A 47 -3.52 -12.48 -1.04
CA GLY A 47 -3.07 -11.73 -2.20
C GLY A 47 -2.63 -10.31 -1.92
N VAL A 48 -2.58 -9.90 -0.65
CA VAL A 48 -2.10 -8.57 -0.28
C VAL A 48 -0.59 -8.48 -0.53
N ARG A 49 -0.15 -7.32 -1.01
CA ARG A 49 1.25 -7.11 -1.41
C ARG A 49 1.92 -6.09 -0.51
N LYS A 50 3.23 -6.21 -0.36
CA LYS A 50 4.04 -5.27 0.40
C LYS A 50 5.15 -4.70 -0.49
N LEU A 51 5.08 -3.40 -0.75
CA LEU A 51 6.10 -2.70 -1.53
C LEU A 51 7.02 -1.94 -0.59
N ARG A 52 8.32 -2.13 -0.77
CA ARG A 52 9.32 -1.28 -0.11
C ARG A 52 9.53 -0.08 -1.00
N TRP A 53 9.28 1.10 -0.47
CA TRP A 53 9.35 2.33 -1.25
C TRP A 53 10.34 3.30 -0.61
N SER A 54 11.37 3.66 -1.37
CA SER A 54 12.36 4.63 -0.92
C SER A 54 11.92 6.01 -1.39
N VAL A 55 11.96 6.97 -0.49
CA VAL A 55 11.58 8.33 -0.81
C VAL A 55 12.83 9.11 -1.17
N PRO A 56 12.97 9.55 -2.44
CA PRO A 56 14.15 10.29 -2.85
C PRO A 56 14.36 11.54 -2.00
N GLY A 57 15.61 11.80 -1.62
CA GLY A 57 15.95 12.98 -0.84
C GLY A 57 15.69 12.88 0.65
N LYS A 58 15.00 11.87 1.10
CA LYS A 58 14.78 11.70 2.54
C LYS A 58 15.93 10.99 3.23
N GLY A 59 16.74 10.27 2.47
CA GLY A 59 18.00 9.74 2.95
C GLY A 59 17.94 8.74 4.07
N LYS A 60 16.78 8.23 4.41
CA LYS A 60 16.67 7.30 5.53
C LYS A 60 16.68 5.87 5.05
N SER A 61 17.43 5.05 5.75
CA SER A 61 17.51 3.64 5.42
C SER A 61 16.14 2.99 5.55
N GLY A 62 15.80 2.18 4.58
CA GLY A 62 14.62 1.37 4.62
C GLY A 62 13.34 1.99 4.08
N GLY A 63 13.26 3.31 4.03
CA GLY A 63 12.08 3.98 3.49
C GLY A 63 10.78 3.57 4.17
N VAL A 64 9.71 3.45 3.37
CA VAL A 64 8.40 3.06 3.88
C VAL A 64 7.97 1.73 3.29
N ARG A 65 7.00 1.12 3.96
CA ARG A 65 6.33 -0.09 3.50
C ARG A 65 4.91 0.27 3.13
N VAL A 66 4.52 -0.03 1.89
CA VAL A 66 3.18 0.26 1.37
C VAL A 66 2.47 -1.08 1.21
N ILE A 67 1.34 -1.23 1.87
CA ILE A 67 0.55 -2.45 1.83
C ILE A 67 -0.65 -2.22 0.95
N TYR A 68 -0.79 -3.02 -0.11
CA TYR A 68 -1.85 -2.81 -1.08
C TYR A 68 -2.36 -4.13 -1.65
N TYR A 69 -3.49 -4.06 -2.34
CA TYR A 69 -4.14 -5.22 -2.93
C TYR A 69 -4.77 -4.81 -4.26
N ILE A 70 -4.75 -5.72 -5.22
CA ILE A 70 -5.36 -5.48 -6.54
C ILE A 70 -6.48 -6.50 -6.72
N PRO A 71 -7.75 -6.10 -6.49
CA PRO A 71 -8.86 -7.06 -6.54
C PRO A 71 -9.18 -7.55 -7.94
N ASP A 72 -9.07 -6.70 -8.95
CA ASP A 72 -9.61 -7.03 -10.26
C ASP A 72 -8.84 -6.43 -11.44
N GLY A 73 -7.66 -5.92 -11.23
CA GLY A 73 -6.88 -5.33 -12.30
C GLY A 73 -7.28 -3.90 -12.67
N SER A 74 -8.36 -3.38 -12.10
CA SER A 74 -8.81 -2.02 -12.40
C SER A 74 -8.65 -1.06 -11.23
N SER A 75 -8.27 -1.56 -10.07
CA SER A 75 -8.09 -0.71 -8.91
C SER A 75 -6.95 -1.22 -8.03
N PHE A 76 -6.42 -0.29 -7.24
CA PHE A 76 -5.46 -0.58 -6.18
C PHE A 76 -6.13 -0.22 -4.87
N TRP A 77 -6.16 -1.17 -3.94
CA TRP A 77 -6.66 -0.91 -2.59
C TRP A 77 -5.47 -0.67 -1.70
N MET A 78 -5.36 0.55 -1.15
CA MET A 78 -4.27 0.94 -0.29
C MET A 78 -4.66 0.67 1.15
N LEU A 79 -4.06 -0.35 1.76
CA LEU A 79 -4.47 -0.83 3.08
C LEU A 79 -3.83 -0.04 4.21
N THR A 80 -2.49 0.09 4.17
CA THR A 80 -1.78 0.83 5.20
C THR A 80 -0.37 1.19 4.72
N ILE A 81 0.31 2.02 5.49
CA ILE A 81 1.68 2.46 5.22
C ILE A 81 2.39 2.66 6.55
N TYR A 82 3.67 2.32 6.61
CA TYR A 82 4.47 2.51 7.81
C TYR A 82 5.95 2.57 7.44
N SER A 83 6.77 3.11 8.33
CA SER A 83 8.22 3.16 8.13
C SER A 83 8.87 1.86 8.57
N LYS A 84 9.98 1.53 7.94
CA LYS A 84 10.81 0.44 8.43
C LYS A 84 11.18 0.73 9.90
N GLY A 85 10.97 -0.26 10.74
CA GLY A 85 11.33 -0.14 12.16
C GLY A 85 10.19 0.26 13.08
N GLU A 86 9.13 0.89 12.54
CA GLU A 86 7.96 1.20 13.36
C GLU A 86 7.17 -0.07 13.68
N VAL A 87 7.07 -0.94 12.68
CA VAL A 87 6.34 -2.20 12.79
C VAL A 87 7.24 -3.25 12.17
N GLU A 88 7.48 -4.34 12.87
CA GLU A 88 8.32 -5.41 12.32
C GLU A 88 7.66 -6.07 11.13
N THR A 89 6.49 -6.63 11.38
CA THR A 89 5.75 -7.36 10.36
C THR A 89 4.29 -7.41 10.78
N ILE A 90 3.41 -7.08 9.84
CA ILE A 90 1.98 -7.26 10.07
C ILE A 90 1.62 -8.65 9.57
N PRO A 91 1.07 -9.53 10.41
CA PRO A 91 0.74 -10.89 9.99
C PRO A 91 -0.23 -10.91 8.81
N GLY A 92 0.01 -11.84 7.88
CA GLY A 92 -0.84 -12.00 6.71
C GLY A 92 -2.33 -12.14 7.04
N PRO A 93 -2.71 -12.97 8.02
CA PRO A 93 -4.13 -13.09 8.38
C PRO A 93 -4.78 -11.77 8.82
N LEU A 94 -4.02 -10.90 9.50
CA LEU A 94 -4.55 -9.59 9.88
C LEU A 94 -4.77 -8.72 8.64
N LEU A 95 -3.83 -8.73 7.71
CA LEU A 95 -3.97 -7.98 6.46
C LEU A 95 -5.15 -8.50 5.64
N LYS A 96 -5.38 -9.80 5.68
CA LYS A 96 -6.54 -10.38 5.01
C LYS A 96 -7.84 -9.81 5.58
N LYS A 97 -7.90 -9.66 6.90
CA LYS A 97 -9.08 -9.07 7.56
C LYS A 97 -9.29 -7.62 7.13
N ILE A 98 -8.22 -6.86 7.02
CA ILE A 98 -8.34 -5.46 6.57
C ILE A 98 -8.86 -5.41 5.15
N LYS A 99 -8.33 -6.27 4.29
CA LYS A 99 -8.79 -6.36 2.91
C LYS A 99 -10.29 -6.71 2.86
N GLU A 100 -10.71 -7.70 3.64
CA GLU A 100 -12.11 -8.11 3.67
C GLU A 100 -13.01 -7.00 4.20
N ALA A 101 -12.54 -6.24 5.18
CA ALA A 101 -13.29 -5.10 5.67
C ALA A 101 -13.46 -4.04 4.60
N MET A 102 -12.46 -3.83 3.76
CA MET A 102 -12.59 -2.91 2.63
C MET A 102 -13.61 -3.43 1.61
N GLU A 103 -13.62 -4.74 1.36
CA GLU A 103 -14.61 -5.36 0.48
C GLU A 103 -16.03 -5.08 0.97
N ASP A 104 -16.22 -5.06 2.28
CA ASP A 104 -17.51 -4.82 2.90
C ASP A 104 -17.81 -3.34 3.11
N GLY A 105 -16.92 -2.45 2.67
CA GLY A 105 -17.10 -1.01 2.85
C GLY A 105 -16.90 -0.53 4.28
N LYS A 106 -16.19 -1.30 5.11
CA LYS A 106 -16.05 -1.00 6.54
C LYS A 106 -14.67 -0.50 6.96
N ALA A 107 -13.77 -0.37 6.02
CA ALA A 107 -12.41 0.04 6.38
C ALA A 107 -11.91 1.18 5.53
#